data_b7b421b33d68b72c2607634cde754112
#
_entry.id   b7b421b33d68b72c2607634cde754112
#
_cell.length_a   1.000
_cell.length_b   1.000
_cell.length_c   1.000
_cell.angle_alpha   90.00
_cell.angle_beta   90.00
_cell.angle_gamma   90.00
#
_symmetry.space_group_name_H-M   'P 1'
#
loop_
_entity.id
_entity.type
_entity.pdbx_description
1 polymer ?
#
loop_
_entity_poly.entity_id
_entity_poly.type
_entity_poly.pdbx_seq_one_letter_code
_entity_poly.pdbx_strand_id
1 'polypeptide(L)'
;MLRTSVLLALALACFASASAQRFEPKALAPVKDAPTVGGSLTANGIKAATKESLLIGPGDLLHVTILREPELEQHARVLDSGDVSLPLIGGVHVAGLDPAAASSAIAAKYREGNFLKHPNVSVFVEEFATQPVSVLGQVEKPGTYKITTPRTLLDLLAMAGGLTPIADRHIMIERAPGAKQREERVFLSNRSGDALMANVTVDPGDTILVPKAGLVYVLGDVGRPGGYTMENESRMTVLQAIALAGGVRHTAKVKKARVIHNVNGHLDEEPLPLREIEKGEAPDEFLHADDVIYIPFSLAKNIVLGTSAIVASASSALIYAGR
;
A
#
# COMPACT_ATOMS: atom_id res chain seq x y z
N MET A 1 -64.79 -25.83 -31.71
CA MET A 1 -64.47 -24.51 -31.26
C MET A 1 -65.04 -24.29 -29.86
N LEU A 2 -64.48 -24.86 -28.86
CA LEU A 2 -64.89 -24.63 -27.43
C LEU A 2 -63.96 -25.44 -26.54
N ARG A 3 -62.70 -25.02 -26.35
CA ARG A 3 -61.77 -25.66 -25.35
C ARG A 3 -60.50 -24.84 -25.02
N THR A 4 -60.50 -23.53 -25.22
CA THR A 4 -59.32 -22.68 -24.90
C THR A 4 -59.59 -21.50 -23.91
N SER A 5 -60.68 -21.53 -23.16
CA SER A 5 -61.08 -20.41 -22.27
C SER A 5 -61.11 -20.73 -20.77
N VAL A 6 -60.60 -21.91 -20.32
CA VAL A 6 -60.66 -22.30 -18.89
C VAL A 6 -59.27 -22.28 -18.18
N LEU A 7 -58.17 -22.01 -18.84
CA LEU A 7 -56.85 -22.01 -18.26
C LEU A 7 -56.25 -20.63 -17.91
N LEU A 8 -57.05 -19.54 -18.05
CA LEU A 8 -56.56 -18.19 -17.73
C LEU A 8 -57.19 -17.58 -16.45
N ALA A 9 -57.95 -18.36 -15.67
CA ALA A 9 -58.64 -17.85 -14.48
C ALA A 9 -58.07 -18.39 -13.14
N LEU A 10 -56.93 -19.11 -13.14
CA LEU A 10 -56.32 -19.68 -11.92
C LEU A 10 -54.98 -19.09 -11.53
N ALA A 11 -54.51 -18.00 -12.18
CA ALA A 11 -53.20 -17.37 -11.91
C ALA A 11 -53.32 -15.98 -11.25
N LEU A 12 -54.49 -15.57 -10.77
CA LEU A 12 -54.69 -14.21 -10.21
C LEU A 12 -55.14 -14.20 -8.73
N ALA A 13 -54.93 -15.24 -7.97
CA ALA A 13 -55.41 -15.33 -6.55
C ALA A 13 -54.28 -15.61 -5.53
N CYS A 14 -53.02 -15.25 -5.78
CA CYS A 14 -51.89 -15.41 -4.83
C CYS A 14 -51.09 -14.16 -4.58
N PHE A 15 -51.67 -12.96 -4.70
CA PHE A 15 -51.00 -11.73 -4.30
C PHE A 15 -51.91 -10.89 -3.42
N ALA A 16 -52.09 -11.30 -2.17
CA ALA A 16 -52.59 -10.40 -1.13
C ALA A 16 -52.42 -11.03 0.26
N SER A 17 -51.25 -10.91 0.84
CA SER A 17 -51.06 -10.84 2.31
C SER A 17 -49.58 -10.54 2.61
N ALA A 18 -49.15 -9.34 2.26
CA ALA A 18 -47.98 -8.73 2.90
C ALA A 18 -48.51 -7.99 4.13
N SER A 19 -48.51 -8.66 5.28
CA SER A 19 -48.74 -8.04 6.57
C SER A 19 -47.62 -7.08 6.89
N ALA A 20 -47.90 -5.79 6.84
CA ALA A 20 -47.06 -4.72 7.34
C ALA A 20 -46.84 -4.90 8.84
N GLN A 21 -45.73 -5.46 9.25
CA GLN A 21 -45.29 -5.39 10.64
C GLN A 21 -44.88 -3.97 10.95
N ARG A 22 -45.75 -3.27 11.66
CA ARG A 22 -45.51 -1.98 12.28
C ARG A 22 -44.43 -2.19 13.35
N PHE A 23 -43.24 -1.69 13.13
CA PHE A 23 -42.19 -1.60 14.14
C PHE A 23 -42.62 -0.52 15.15
N GLU A 24 -43.10 -0.96 16.32
CA GLU A 24 -43.24 -0.08 17.48
C GLU A 24 -41.87 0.04 18.16
N PRO A 25 -41.34 1.27 18.39
CA PRO A 25 -40.11 1.43 19.15
C PRO A 25 -40.41 1.11 20.63
N LYS A 26 -39.90 -0.02 21.12
CA LYS A 26 -39.93 -0.41 22.52
C LYS A 26 -39.15 0.63 23.33
N ALA A 27 -39.87 1.39 24.15
CA ALA A 27 -39.29 2.36 25.08
C ALA A 27 -38.28 1.65 25.99
N LEU A 28 -37.05 2.12 25.95
CA LEU A 28 -35.97 1.70 26.86
C LEU A 28 -36.35 2.14 28.28
N ALA A 29 -36.43 1.19 29.19
CA ALA A 29 -36.56 1.43 30.59
C ALA A 29 -35.38 2.24 31.15
N PRO A 30 -35.56 3.11 32.13
CA PRO A 30 -34.47 3.88 32.71
C PRO A 30 -33.48 2.97 33.40
N VAL A 31 -32.22 3.02 32.99
CA VAL A 31 -31.12 2.34 33.65
C VAL A 31 -30.87 3.06 34.99
N LYS A 32 -31.26 2.40 36.08
CA LYS A 32 -30.82 2.74 37.42
C LYS A 32 -29.41 2.17 37.61
N ASP A 33 -28.55 3.01 38.20
CA ASP A 33 -27.22 2.69 38.71
C ASP A 33 -26.12 2.51 37.65
N ALA A 34 -25.64 3.67 37.12
CA ALA A 34 -24.29 3.77 36.59
C ALA A 34 -23.32 3.98 37.79
N PRO A 35 -22.26 3.17 37.94
CA PRO A 35 -21.23 3.47 38.93
C PRO A 35 -20.49 4.74 38.50
N THR A 36 -20.51 5.75 39.38
CA THR A 36 -19.70 6.98 39.27
C THR A 36 -18.26 6.56 39.47
N VAL A 37 -17.56 6.28 38.37
CA VAL A 37 -16.08 6.20 38.37
C VAL A 37 -15.55 7.63 38.35
N GLY A 38 -15.35 8.16 39.56
CA GLY A 38 -14.52 9.33 39.78
C GLY A 38 -13.06 8.96 39.49
N GLY A 39 -12.70 8.81 38.22
CA GLY A 39 -11.34 8.76 37.74
C GLY A 39 -11.00 10.15 37.22
N SER A 40 -10.23 10.89 37.99
CA SER A 40 -9.49 12.06 37.52
C SER A 40 -8.72 11.65 36.27
N LEU A 41 -9.17 12.07 35.10
CA LEU A 41 -8.37 12.02 33.86
C LEU A 41 -7.22 13.02 34.06
N THR A 42 -6.13 12.53 34.61
CA THR A 42 -4.84 13.19 34.48
C THR A 42 -4.58 13.35 33.00
N ALA A 43 -4.54 14.59 32.56
CA ALA A 43 -4.19 15.01 31.20
C ALA A 43 -2.68 14.74 30.93
N ASN A 44 -2.28 13.48 30.99
CA ASN A 44 -0.95 13.01 30.64
C ASN A 44 -1.08 11.97 29.52
N GLY A 45 -1.06 12.45 28.28
CA GLY A 45 -1.02 11.55 27.12
C GLY A 45 -1.39 12.13 25.78
N ILE A 46 -1.88 13.36 25.70
CA ILE A 46 -1.81 14.09 24.43
C ILE A 46 -0.41 14.66 24.40
N LYS A 47 0.54 13.86 23.90
CA LYS A 47 1.79 14.41 23.36
C LYS A 47 1.30 15.40 22.31
N ALA A 48 1.30 16.71 22.67
CA ALA A 48 1.02 17.75 21.73
C ALA A 48 1.84 17.41 20.50
N ALA A 49 1.17 17.19 19.37
CA ALA A 49 1.85 17.10 18.10
C ALA A 49 2.75 18.33 18.10
N THR A 50 4.03 18.10 18.26
CA THR A 50 5.05 19.15 18.18
C THR A 50 4.73 19.77 16.84
N LYS A 51 4.30 21.03 16.85
CA LYS A 51 4.07 21.81 15.66
C LYS A 51 5.43 21.78 14.99
N GLU A 52 5.62 20.88 14.05
CA GLU A 52 6.82 20.84 13.23
C GLU A 52 6.82 22.19 12.55
N SER A 53 7.59 23.11 13.13
CA SER A 53 7.80 24.43 12.57
C SER A 53 8.46 24.16 11.22
N LEU A 54 7.79 24.53 10.14
CA LEU A 54 8.34 24.45 8.80
C LEU A 54 9.70 25.16 8.82
N LEU A 55 10.76 24.39 8.57
CA LEU A 55 12.11 24.91 8.50
C LEU A 55 12.32 25.55 7.15
N ILE A 56 13.02 26.68 7.15
CA ILE A 56 13.42 27.40 5.94
C ILE A 56 14.46 26.56 5.20
N GLY A 57 14.25 26.37 3.90
CA GLY A 57 15.15 25.64 3.02
C GLY A 57 15.78 26.50 1.93
N PRO A 58 16.85 26.01 1.27
CA PRO A 58 17.39 26.65 0.08
C PRO A 58 16.32 26.80 -1.01
N GLY A 59 16.29 27.96 -1.65
CA GLY A 59 15.31 28.27 -2.70
C GLY A 59 14.00 28.90 -2.21
N ASP A 60 13.69 28.86 -0.92
CA ASP A 60 12.50 29.51 -0.35
C ASP A 60 12.51 31.01 -0.60
N LEU A 61 11.35 31.58 -0.85
CA LEU A 61 11.19 33.03 -0.94
C LEU A 61 10.70 33.55 0.41
N LEU A 62 11.51 34.39 1.04
CA LEU A 62 11.22 35.00 2.31
C LEU A 62 10.78 36.45 2.11
N HIS A 63 9.73 36.84 2.77
CA HIS A 63 9.37 38.22 2.98
C HIS A 63 9.87 38.68 4.36
N VAL A 64 10.86 39.57 4.35
CA VAL A 64 11.50 40.10 5.55
C VAL A 64 11.03 41.54 5.76
N THR A 65 10.37 41.79 6.89
CA THR A 65 9.89 43.12 7.25
C THR A 65 10.55 43.59 8.53
N ILE A 66 10.91 44.87 8.60
CA ILE A 66 11.49 45.48 9.80
C ILE A 66 10.58 46.61 10.23
N LEU A 67 10.08 46.54 11.47
CA LEU A 67 9.14 47.53 12.00
C LEU A 67 9.78 48.93 12.03
N ARG A 68 9.11 49.90 11.42
CA ARG A 68 9.49 51.30 11.25
C ARG A 68 10.62 51.57 10.24
N GLU A 69 11.04 50.56 9.49
CA GLU A 69 12.06 50.67 8.44
C GLU A 69 11.55 50.04 7.12
N PRO A 70 10.55 50.69 6.47
CA PRO A 70 9.96 50.12 5.26
C PRO A 70 10.94 50.08 4.10
N GLU A 71 11.99 50.87 4.09
CA GLU A 71 13.03 50.84 3.06
C GLU A 71 13.90 49.57 3.10
N LEU A 72 13.89 48.85 4.22
CA LEU A 72 14.60 47.59 4.41
C LEU A 72 13.68 46.36 4.22
N GLU A 73 12.41 46.58 3.90
CA GLU A 73 11.49 45.49 3.52
C GLU A 73 11.92 44.89 2.22
N GLN A 74 12.04 43.55 2.20
CA GLN A 74 12.55 42.84 1.03
C GLN A 74 11.97 41.46 0.90
N HIS A 75 11.70 41.08 -0.36
CA HIS A 75 11.48 39.71 -0.77
C HIS A 75 12.83 39.12 -1.21
N ALA A 76 13.35 38.17 -0.46
CA ALA A 76 14.67 37.60 -0.71
C ALA A 76 14.60 36.09 -0.78
N ARG A 77 15.22 35.51 -1.80
CA ARG A 77 15.30 34.06 -1.98
C ARG A 77 16.51 33.51 -1.23
N VAL A 78 16.30 32.42 -0.51
CA VAL A 78 17.39 31.70 0.16
C VAL A 78 18.26 31.04 -0.89
N LEU A 79 19.56 31.32 -0.85
CA LEU A 79 20.55 30.74 -1.75
C LEU A 79 20.81 29.25 -1.45
N ASP A 80 21.46 28.55 -2.38
CA ASP A 80 21.85 27.15 -2.18
C ASP A 80 22.81 26.96 -1.00
N SER A 81 23.55 28.01 -0.60
CA SER A 81 24.37 28.03 0.62
C SER A 81 23.55 28.05 1.91
N GLY A 82 22.24 28.25 1.82
CA GLY A 82 21.36 28.44 2.97
C GLY A 82 21.31 29.87 3.50
N ASP A 83 21.92 30.82 2.80
CA ASP A 83 21.97 32.22 3.21
C ASP A 83 20.91 33.04 2.50
N VAL A 84 20.36 34.04 3.17
CA VAL A 84 19.56 35.09 2.57
C VAL A 84 20.38 36.39 2.50
N SER A 85 20.37 37.07 1.35
CA SER A 85 21.06 38.35 1.16
C SER A 85 20.11 39.48 1.48
N LEU A 86 20.49 40.32 2.49
CA LEU A 86 19.69 41.44 2.97
C LEU A 86 20.48 42.75 2.91
N PRO A 87 19.79 43.90 2.72
CA PRO A 87 20.44 45.20 2.68
C PRO A 87 21.24 45.48 3.95
N LEU A 88 22.34 46.16 3.81
CA LEU A 88 23.27 46.60 4.87
C LEU A 88 24.06 45.48 5.55
N ILE A 89 23.47 44.31 5.77
CA ILE A 89 24.07 43.20 6.55
C ILE A 89 24.62 42.05 5.69
N GLY A 90 24.30 42.05 4.38
CA GLY A 90 24.76 41.00 3.46
C GLY A 90 24.10 39.64 3.72
N GLY A 91 24.89 38.57 3.61
CA GLY A 91 24.40 37.18 3.78
C GLY A 91 24.15 36.83 5.26
N VAL A 92 22.99 36.23 5.52
CA VAL A 92 22.62 35.68 6.83
C VAL A 92 22.16 34.24 6.65
N HIS A 93 22.75 33.34 7.40
CA HIS A 93 22.37 31.91 7.33
C HIS A 93 21.01 31.68 8.00
N VAL A 94 20.04 31.18 7.22
CA VAL A 94 18.66 30.96 7.67
C VAL A 94 18.17 29.54 7.40
N ALA A 95 18.88 28.75 6.59
CA ALA A 95 18.48 27.39 6.31
C ALA A 95 18.50 26.51 7.57
N GLY A 96 17.48 25.66 7.73
CA GLY A 96 17.32 24.83 8.92
C GLY A 96 16.78 25.56 10.15
N LEU A 97 16.49 26.87 10.05
CA LEU A 97 15.84 27.64 11.10
C LEU A 97 14.32 27.71 10.85
N ASP A 98 13.56 27.82 11.92
CA ASP A 98 12.16 28.23 11.83
C ASP A 98 12.07 29.75 11.58
N PRO A 99 10.95 30.29 11.10
CA PRO A 99 10.80 31.73 10.82
C PRO A 99 11.08 32.64 12.04
N ALA A 100 10.82 32.17 13.26
CA ALA A 100 11.07 32.92 14.47
C ALA A 100 12.57 32.97 14.82
N ALA A 101 13.26 31.83 14.67
CA ALA A 101 14.72 31.79 14.85
C ALA A 101 15.43 32.58 13.74
N ALA A 102 14.98 32.52 12.50
CA ALA A 102 15.50 33.32 11.39
C ALA A 102 15.31 34.81 11.64
N SER A 103 14.15 35.25 12.14
CA SER A 103 13.90 36.66 12.56
C SER A 103 14.90 37.09 13.61
N SER A 104 15.17 36.25 14.60
CA SER A 104 16.13 36.52 15.67
C SER A 104 17.57 36.61 15.16
N ALA A 105 17.97 35.73 14.25
CA ALA A 105 19.30 35.73 13.65
C ALA A 105 19.54 36.99 12.80
N ILE A 106 18.55 37.39 12.00
CA ILE A 106 18.61 38.62 11.19
C ILE A 106 18.67 39.84 12.08
N ALA A 107 17.83 39.89 13.13
CA ALA A 107 17.85 40.99 14.10
C ALA A 107 19.21 41.10 14.84
N ALA A 108 19.83 39.97 15.18
CA ALA A 108 21.17 39.96 15.77
C ALA A 108 22.21 40.58 14.83
N LYS A 109 22.16 40.20 13.52
CA LYS A 109 23.09 40.69 12.51
C LYS A 109 22.98 42.21 12.28
N TYR A 110 21.75 42.78 12.28
CA TYR A 110 21.55 44.24 12.21
C TYR A 110 22.10 44.96 13.44
N ARG A 111 22.02 44.39 14.65
CA ARG A 111 22.59 44.94 15.89
C ARG A 111 24.10 44.86 15.90
N GLU A 112 24.68 43.73 15.51
CA GLU A 112 26.14 43.52 15.42
C GLU A 112 26.80 44.50 14.46
N GLY A 113 26.14 44.76 13.32
CA GLY A 113 26.61 45.76 12.34
C GLY A 113 26.39 47.20 12.73
N ASN A 114 25.79 47.46 13.90
CA ASN A 114 25.41 48.80 14.38
C ASN A 114 24.50 49.61 13.42
N PHE A 115 23.77 48.92 12.55
CA PHE A 115 22.82 49.54 11.64
C PHE A 115 21.52 49.94 12.34
N LEU A 116 21.05 49.06 13.27
CA LEU A 116 19.81 49.25 14.01
C LEU A 116 20.04 48.93 15.50
N LYS A 117 19.59 49.80 16.41
CA LYS A 117 19.74 49.61 17.88
C LYS A 117 18.77 48.54 18.42
N HIS A 118 17.52 48.55 17.95
CA HIS A 118 16.44 47.67 18.42
C HIS A 118 15.62 47.18 17.23
N PRO A 119 16.20 46.37 16.34
CA PRO A 119 15.47 45.87 15.18
C PRO A 119 14.38 44.90 15.61
N ASN A 120 13.15 45.14 15.15
CA ASN A 120 12.04 44.17 15.25
C ASN A 120 11.79 43.62 13.87
N VAL A 121 12.35 42.43 13.62
CA VAL A 121 12.34 41.76 12.33
C VAL A 121 11.24 40.69 12.35
N SER A 122 10.45 40.64 11.30
CA SER A 122 9.49 39.56 11.02
C SER A 122 9.87 38.89 9.72
N VAL A 123 9.91 37.55 9.73
CA VAL A 123 10.19 36.73 8.56
C VAL A 123 8.96 35.88 8.27
N PHE A 124 8.46 35.97 7.03
CA PHE A 124 7.40 35.13 6.51
C PHE A 124 7.93 34.38 5.30
N VAL A 125 7.64 33.08 5.21
CA VAL A 125 7.92 32.31 4.00
C VAL A 125 6.74 32.48 3.04
N GLU A 126 6.94 33.21 1.96
CA GLU A 126 5.92 33.42 0.92
C GLU A 126 5.78 32.26 -0.03
N GLU A 127 6.93 31.74 -0.45
CA GLU A 127 7.00 30.56 -1.32
C GLU A 127 8.01 29.58 -0.75
N PHE A 128 7.59 28.37 -0.49
CA PHE A 128 8.51 27.28 -0.24
C PHE A 128 9.08 26.81 -1.57
N ALA A 129 10.40 26.65 -1.64
CA ALA A 129 11.04 25.99 -2.77
C ALA A 129 10.49 24.57 -2.79
N THR A 130 9.55 24.35 -3.68
CA THR A 130 8.92 23.06 -3.87
C THR A 130 9.97 22.07 -4.36
N GLN A 131 10.56 21.31 -3.44
CA GLN A 131 11.26 20.09 -3.82
C GLN A 131 10.19 19.02 -4.04
N PRO A 132 9.91 18.64 -5.29
CA PRO A 132 8.85 17.68 -5.55
C PRO A 132 9.27 16.31 -5.03
N VAL A 133 8.31 15.54 -4.54
CA VAL A 133 8.50 14.11 -4.29
C VAL A 133 8.28 13.35 -5.59
N SER A 134 9.20 12.46 -5.90
CA SER A 134 9.07 11.56 -7.04
C SER A 134 8.45 10.24 -6.61
N VAL A 135 7.36 9.82 -7.25
CA VAL A 135 6.72 8.51 -7.01
C VAL A 135 6.87 7.69 -8.27
N LEU A 136 7.64 6.60 -8.19
CA LEU A 136 8.06 5.77 -9.31
C LEU A 136 7.61 4.31 -9.14
N GLY A 137 7.52 3.59 -10.25
CA GLY A 137 7.24 2.16 -10.28
C GLY A 137 5.76 1.80 -10.34
N GLN A 138 5.34 0.81 -9.56
CA GLN A 138 4.02 0.17 -9.67
C GLN A 138 2.92 0.91 -8.88
N VAL A 139 2.68 2.15 -9.27
CA VAL A 139 1.53 2.97 -8.84
C VAL A 139 0.67 3.30 -10.05
N GLU A 140 -0.59 3.65 -9.85
CA GLU A 140 -1.51 3.96 -10.97
C GLU A 140 -1.07 5.20 -11.77
N LYS A 141 -0.49 6.21 -11.11
CA LYS A 141 -0.01 7.45 -11.71
C LYS A 141 1.39 7.76 -11.23
N PRO A 142 2.44 7.15 -11.81
CA PRO A 142 3.81 7.53 -11.48
C PRO A 142 4.11 8.94 -11.97
N GLY A 143 4.92 9.68 -11.20
CA GLY A 143 5.27 11.06 -11.52
C GLY A 143 5.82 11.84 -10.34
N THR A 144 5.94 13.15 -10.54
CA THR A 144 6.41 14.08 -9.52
C THR A 144 5.24 14.82 -8.88
N TYR A 145 5.20 14.82 -7.56
CA TYR A 145 4.15 15.43 -6.76
C TYR A 145 4.71 16.60 -5.97
N LYS A 146 4.13 17.79 -6.18
CA LYS A 146 4.52 18.98 -5.43
C LYS A 146 3.91 18.92 -4.05
N ILE A 147 4.75 18.87 -3.03
CA ILE A 147 4.35 19.00 -1.63
C ILE A 147 5.11 20.15 -0.99
N THR A 148 4.44 20.94 -0.20
CA THR A 148 5.02 22.08 0.52
C THR A 148 5.32 21.76 1.99
N THR A 149 4.76 20.65 2.46
CA THR A 149 4.90 20.18 3.84
C THR A 149 5.12 18.68 3.84
N PRO A 150 5.79 18.11 4.83
CA PRO A 150 5.88 16.67 5.00
C PRO A 150 4.51 16.01 4.92
N ARG A 151 4.40 14.91 4.18
CA ARG A 151 3.20 14.11 3.98
C ARG A 151 3.47 12.68 4.39
N THR A 152 2.41 11.94 4.68
CA THR A 152 2.57 10.52 4.94
C THR A 152 2.71 9.73 3.65
N LEU A 153 3.38 8.58 3.71
CA LEU A 153 3.52 7.67 2.57
C LEU A 153 2.16 7.31 1.97
N LEU A 154 1.16 7.03 2.82
CA LEU A 154 -0.19 6.68 2.35
C LEU A 154 -0.87 7.84 1.63
N ASP A 155 -0.67 9.09 2.08
CA ASP A 155 -1.22 10.27 1.39
C ASP A 155 -0.64 10.40 -0.02
N LEU A 156 0.68 10.21 -0.17
CA LEU A 156 1.35 10.29 -1.46
C LEU A 156 0.95 9.15 -2.40
N LEU A 157 0.81 7.94 -1.87
CA LEU A 157 0.29 6.82 -2.65
C LEU A 157 -1.16 7.05 -3.07
N ALA A 158 -1.99 7.65 -2.20
CA ALA A 158 -3.37 8.02 -2.56
C ALA A 158 -3.39 9.09 -3.67
N MET A 159 -2.50 10.09 -3.61
CA MET A 159 -2.33 11.08 -4.69
C MET A 159 -1.89 10.42 -6.00
N ALA A 160 -1.04 9.38 -5.92
CA ALA A 160 -0.61 8.58 -7.07
C ALA A 160 -1.66 7.57 -7.58
N GLY A 161 -2.87 7.57 -6.98
CA GLY A 161 -3.96 6.69 -7.38
C GLY A 161 -3.93 5.30 -6.75
N GLY A 162 -2.98 5.05 -5.83
CA GLY A 162 -2.77 3.77 -5.17
C GLY A 162 -1.76 2.86 -5.86
N LEU A 163 -1.56 1.69 -5.28
CA LEU A 163 -0.68 0.65 -5.81
C LEU A 163 -1.39 -0.13 -6.93
N THR A 164 -0.64 -0.51 -7.97
CA THR A 164 -1.17 -1.43 -9.00
C THR A 164 -1.34 -2.85 -8.43
N PRO A 165 -2.15 -3.73 -9.06
CA PRO A 165 -2.32 -5.13 -8.64
C PRO A 165 -1.03 -5.96 -8.65
N ILE A 166 -0.01 -5.52 -9.38
CA ILE A 166 1.30 -6.19 -9.50
C ILE A 166 2.40 -5.49 -8.70
N ALA A 167 2.04 -4.55 -7.83
CA ALA A 167 2.99 -3.85 -6.98
C ALA A 167 3.49 -4.75 -5.84
N ASP A 168 4.79 -4.66 -5.53
CA ASP A 168 5.33 -5.15 -4.28
C ASP A 168 4.91 -4.19 -3.15
N ARG A 169 4.71 -4.75 -1.97
CA ARG A 169 4.37 -3.99 -0.77
C ARG A 169 5.59 -3.52 0.03
N HIS A 170 6.78 -3.93 -0.37
CA HIS A 170 8.04 -3.39 0.13
C HIS A 170 8.40 -2.14 -0.67
N ILE A 171 8.00 -1.00 -0.14
CA ILE A 171 8.25 0.30 -0.75
C ILE A 171 9.59 0.82 -0.29
N MET A 172 10.39 1.32 -1.22
CA MET A 172 11.68 1.94 -0.94
C MET A 172 11.51 3.45 -0.98
N ILE A 173 12.01 4.11 0.04
CA ILE A 173 12.05 5.58 0.11
C ILE A 173 13.51 5.98 0.11
N GLU A 174 13.94 6.64 -0.95
CA GLU A 174 15.23 7.29 -1.02
C GLU A 174 15.06 8.74 -0.52
N ARG A 175 15.72 9.04 0.57
CA ARG A 175 15.65 10.34 1.22
C ARG A 175 16.45 11.39 0.47
N ALA A 176 16.02 12.63 0.53
CA ALA A 176 16.72 13.77 -0.05
C ALA A 176 18.17 13.87 0.43
N PRO A 177 19.09 14.47 -0.37
CA PRO A 177 20.49 14.66 0.01
C PRO A 177 20.62 15.40 1.35
N GLY A 178 21.38 14.82 2.30
CA GLY A 178 21.56 15.40 3.64
C GLY A 178 20.82 14.67 4.76
N ALA A 179 19.92 13.76 4.46
CA ALA A 179 19.26 12.92 5.46
C ALA A 179 20.24 11.95 6.13
N LYS A 180 20.00 11.64 7.40
CA LYS A 180 20.84 10.71 8.19
C LYS A 180 20.80 9.28 7.65
N GLN A 181 19.69 8.86 7.12
CA GLN A 181 19.47 7.56 6.50
C GLN A 181 19.03 7.78 5.06
N ARG A 182 19.77 7.21 4.11
CA ARG A 182 19.58 7.48 2.69
C ARG A 182 18.48 6.64 2.06
N GLU A 183 18.30 5.42 2.56
CA GLU A 183 17.31 4.46 2.06
C GLU A 183 16.51 3.88 3.22
N GLU A 184 15.20 3.89 3.10
CA GLU A 184 14.27 3.31 4.07
C GLU A 184 13.33 2.37 3.34
N ARG A 185 13.16 1.14 3.86
CA ARG A 185 12.22 0.15 3.34
C ARG A 185 11.02 0.06 4.24
N VAL A 186 9.85 0.24 3.68
CA VAL A 186 8.58 0.23 4.38
C VAL A 186 7.70 -0.87 3.82
N PHE A 187 7.22 -1.77 4.67
CA PHE A 187 6.26 -2.79 4.28
C PHE A 187 4.83 -2.32 4.56
N LEU A 188 4.00 -2.23 3.50
CA LEU A 188 2.58 -1.90 3.62
C LEU A 188 1.74 -3.17 3.67
N SER A 189 1.29 -3.54 4.86
CA SER A 189 0.38 -4.68 5.06
C SER A 189 -0.98 -4.46 4.36
N ASN A 190 -1.63 -5.57 3.97
CA ASN A 190 -3.03 -5.57 3.52
C ASN A 190 -4.01 -5.32 4.67
N ARG A 191 -3.56 -5.41 5.92
CA ARG A 191 -4.38 -5.15 7.09
C ARG A 191 -4.32 -3.68 7.42
N SER A 192 -5.48 -3.02 7.46
CA SER A 192 -5.58 -1.57 7.65
C SER A 192 -4.90 -1.06 8.93
N GLY A 193 -4.92 -1.82 10.01
CA GLY A 193 -4.25 -1.45 11.26
C GLY A 193 -2.73 -1.43 11.14
N ASP A 194 -2.16 -2.46 10.54
CA ASP A 194 -0.70 -2.59 10.35
C ASP A 194 -0.17 -1.57 9.32
N ALA A 195 -0.94 -1.31 8.26
CA ALA A 195 -0.61 -0.30 7.26
C ALA A 195 -0.52 1.11 7.87
N LEU A 196 -1.43 1.45 8.80
CA LEU A 196 -1.39 2.73 9.50
C LEU A 196 -0.19 2.86 10.43
N MET A 197 0.26 1.75 11.05
CA MET A 197 1.47 1.76 11.90
C MET A 197 2.76 1.89 11.09
N ALA A 198 2.78 1.39 9.87
CA ALA A 198 3.90 1.50 8.94
C ALA A 198 3.91 2.81 8.13
N ASN A 199 2.98 3.75 8.44
CA ASN A 199 2.83 4.98 7.70
C ASN A 199 3.90 6.01 8.11
N VAL A 200 4.99 6.05 7.36
CA VAL A 200 6.12 6.95 7.58
C VAL A 200 5.89 8.31 6.94
N THR A 201 6.55 9.33 7.48
CA THR A 201 6.56 10.67 6.91
C THR A 201 7.55 10.74 5.74
N VAL A 202 7.15 11.36 4.66
CA VAL A 202 7.94 11.64 3.46
C VAL A 202 8.14 13.14 3.35
N ASP A 203 9.38 13.54 3.21
CA ASP A 203 9.77 14.95 3.13
C ASP A 203 9.87 15.42 1.67
N PRO A 204 9.77 16.73 1.41
CA PRO A 204 10.03 17.29 0.09
C PRO A 204 11.42 16.90 -0.41
N GLY A 205 11.50 16.45 -1.68
CA GLY A 205 12.74 16.00 -2.30
C GLY A 205 13.02 14.49 -2.18
N ASP A 206 12.22 13.75 -1.42
CA ASP A 206 12.33 12.30 -1.34
C ASP A 206 11.84 11.62 -2.62
N THR A 207 12.35 10.41 -2.87
CA THR A 207 11.89 9.56 -3.96
C THR A 207 11.29 8.28 -3.41
N ILE A 208 10.05 7.99 -3.80
CA ILE A 208 9.33 6.76 -3.46
C ILE A 208 9.41 5.82 -4.66
N LEU A 209 9.98 4.65 -4.45
CA LEU A 209 10.05 3.59 -5.45
C LEU A 209 9.19 2.41 -5.01
N VAL A 210 8.18 2.08 -5.82
CA VAL A 210 7.32 0.92 -5.66
C VAL A 210 7.75 -0.15 -6.66
N PRO A 211 8.46 -1.19 -6.24
CA PRO A 211 8.90 -2.24 -7.15
C PRO A 211 7.73 -3.11 -7.61
N LYS A 212 7.99 -3.91 -8.64
CA LYS A 212 7.07 -4.96 -9.07
C LYS A 212 7.20 -6.17 -8.14
N ALA A 213 6.07 -6.75 -7.75
CA ALA A 213 6.05 -7.99 -6.98
C ALA A 213 6.66 -9.15 -7.77
N GLY A 214 7.34 -10.03 -7.08
CA GLY A 214 7.88 -11.25 -7.66
C GLY A 214 6.78 -12.15 -8.23
N LEU A 215 7.13 -13.00 -9.18
CA LEU A 215 6.26 -14.00 -9.79
C LEU A 215 6.77 -15.40 -9.45
N VAL A 216 5.86 -16.33 -9.22
CA VAL A 216 6.13 -17.76 -9.14
C VAL A 216 5.36 -18.43 -10.26
N TYR A 217 5.98 -19.40 -10.92
CA TYR A 217 5.36 -20.11 -12.03
C TYR A 217 4.90 -21.50 -11.56
N VAL A 218 3.65 -21.85 -11.84
CA VAL A 218 3.11 -23.18 -11.59
C VAL A 218 2.77 -23.83 -12.93
N LEU A 219 3.48 -24.89 -13.26
CA LEU A 219 3.41 -25.55 -14.56
C LEU A 219 3.06 -27.03 -14.43
N GLY A 220 2.53 -27.60 -15.52
CA GLY A 220 2.20 -29.02 -15.63
C GLY A 220 0.74 -29.32 -15.32
N ASP A 221 0.48 -30.40 -14.60
CA ASP A 221 -0.88 -30.97 -14.43
C ASP A 221 -1.61 -30.36 -13.21
N VAL A 222 -1.88 -29.07 -13.30
CA VAL A 222 -2.64 -28.28 -12.34
C VAL A 222 -3.91 -27.71 -12.98
N GLY A 223 -4.78 -27.13 -12.18
CA GLY A 223 -6.04 -26.56 -12.65
C GLY A 223 -5.83 -25.46 -13.69
N ARG A 224 -4.95 -24.49 -13.39
CA ARG A 224 -4.61 -23.33 -14.24
C ARG A 224 -3.10 -23.12 -14.20
N PRO A 225 -2.33 -23.66 -15.14
CA PRO A 225 -0.91 -23.38 -15.26
C PRO A 225 -0.68 -21.89 -15.60
N GLY A 226 0.34 -21.27 -15.01
CA GLY A 226 0.65 -19.85 -15.24
C GLY A 226 1.58 -19.25 -14.23
N GLY A 227 1.80 -17.91 -14.32
CA GLY A 227 2.53 -17.12 -13.36
C GLY A 227 1.60 -16.50 -12.32
N TYR A 228 1.99 -16.53 -11.07
CA TYR A 228 1.24 -16.04 -9.92
C TYR A 228 2.05 -15.00 -9.16
N THR A 229 1.46 -13.84 -8.91
CA THR A 229 2.12 -12.73 -8.20
C THR A 229 2.22 -13.03 -6.70
N MET A 230 3.37 -12.75 -6.12
CA MET A 230 3.62 -12.90 -4.69
C MET A 230 3.08 -11.67 -3.94
N GLU A 231 1.83 -11.73 -3.45
CA GLU A 231 1.14 -10.56 -2.87
C GLU A 231 1.56 -10.23 -1.43
N ASN A 232 1.93 -11.24 -0.63
CA ASN A 232 2.17 -11.07 0.80
C ASN A 232 3.66 -11.17 1.13
N GLU A 233 4.27 -10.08 1.58
CA GLU A 233 5.65 -10.00 2.07
C GLU A 233 6.69 -10.62 1.12
N SER A 234 6.40 -10.68 -0.19
CA SER A 234 7.17 -11.45 -1.17
C SER A 234 7.38 -12.91 -0.74
N ARG A 235 6.48 -13.44 0.07
CA ARG A 235 6.48 -14.82 0.56
C ARG A 235 5.23 -15.54 0.11
N MET A 236 5.42 -16.58 -0.66
CA MET A 236 4.37 -17.50 -1.09
C MET A 236 4.82 -18.91 -0.77
N THR A 237 3.97 -19.70 -0.15
CA THR A 237 4.28 -21.13 0.07
C THR A 237 3.91 -21.97 -1.13
N VAL A 238 4.47 -23.18 -1.20
CA VAL A 238 4.17 -24.15 -2.24
C VAL A 238 2.66 -24.45 -2.30
N LEU A 239 2.04 -24.69 -1.14
CA LEU A 239 0.58 -24.98 -1.10
C LEU A 239 -0.25 -23.79 -1.55
N GLN A 240 0.15 -22.57 -1.20
CA GLN A 240 -0.54 -21.36 -1.65
C GLN A 240 -0.47 -21.20 -3.16
N ALA A 241 0.72 -21.38 -3.75
CA ALA A 241 0.90 -21.31 -5.20
C ALA A 241 0.05 -22.34 -5.95
N ILE A 242 0.04 -23.58 -5.46
CA ILE A 242 -0.76 -24.68 -6.05
C ILE A 242 -2.25 -24.40 -5.87
N ALA A 243 -2.68 -23.87 -4.72
CA ALA A 243 -4.08 -23.49 -4.50
C ALA A 243 -4.54 -22.38 -5.46
N LEU A 244 -3.71 -21.34 -5.67
CA LEU A 244 -3.96 -20.30 -6.67
C LEU A 244 -4.04 -20.86 -8.09
N ALA A 245 -3.22 -21.88 -8.40
CA ALA A 245 -3.27 -22.62 -9.67
C ALA A 245 -4.48 -23.55 -9.81
N GLY A 246 -5.42 -23.54 -8.86
CA GLY A 246 -6.63 -24.36 -8.89
C GLY A 246 -6.40 -25.83 -8.48
N GLY A 247 -5.33 -26.09 -7.74
CA GLY A 247 -4.97 -27.41 -7.23
C GLY A 247 -4.36 -28.35 -8.28
N VAL A 248 -3.92 -29.50 -7.82
CA VAL A 248 -3.40 -30.58 -8.67
C VAL A 248 -4.53 -31.36 -9.31
N ARG A 249 -4.40 -31.73 -10.58
CA ARG A 249 -5.38 -32.57 -11.28
C ARG A 249 -5.21 -34.04 -10.87
N HIS A 250 -6.27 -34.83 -11.03
CA HIS A 250 -6.27 -36.27 -10.71
C HIS A 250 -5.24 -37.07 -11.54
N THR A 251 -4.88 -36.60 -12.73
CA THR A 251 -3.89 -37.19 -13.63
C THR A 251 -2.45 -36.88 -13.23
N ALA A 252 -2.22 -35.97 -12.28
CA ALA A 252 -0.90 -35.53 -11.88
C ALA A 252 -0.06 -36.65 -11.22
N LYS A 253 1.23 -36.66 -11.55
CA LYS A 253 2.25 -37.46 -10.85
C LYS A 253 2.82 -36.68 -9.66
N VAL A 254 2.03 -36.52 -8.61
CA VAL A 254 2.38 -35.73 -7.41
C VAL A 254 3.71 -36.15 -6.79
N LYS A 255 4.06 -37.46 -6.82
CA LYS A 255 5.36 -37.99 -6.31
C LYS A 255 6.58 -37.51 -7.12
N LYS A 256 6.37 -36.93 -8.30
CA LYS A 256 7.43 -36.41 -9.18
C LYS A 256 7.31 -34.89 -9.35
N ALA A 257 6.57 -34.24 -8.46
CA ALA A 257 6.56 -32.81 -8.35
C ALA A 257 7.93 -32.30 -7.95
N ARG A 258 8.32 -31.16 -8.47
CA ARG A 258 9.62 -30.53 -8.16
C ARG A 258 9.48 -29.01 -8.16
N VAL A 259 10.31 -28.36 -7.38
CA VAL A 259 10.58 -26.94 -7.46
C VAL A 259 11.86 -26.74 -8.26
N ILE A 260 11.89 -25.76 -9.11
CA ILE A 260 13.06 -25.36 -9.87
C ILE A 260 13.37 -23.93 -9.45
N HIS A 261 14.46 -23.76 -8.77
CA HIS A 261 14.98 -22.47 -8.33
C HIS A 261 15.88 -21.87 -9.41
N ASN A 262 15.74 -20.60 -9.67
CA ASN A 262 16.63 -19.87 -10.55
C ASN A 262 17.61 -19.04 -9.70
N VAL A 263 18.78 -19.60 -9.45
CA VAL A 263 19.83 -18.92 -8.67
C VAL A 263 20.91 -18.42 -9.63
N ASN A 264 20.96 -17.12 -9.88
CA ASN A 264 21.95 -16.49 -10.77
C ASN A 264 22.04 -17.09 -12.18
N GLY A 265 20.91 -17.52 -12.74
CA GLY A 265 20.84 -18.16 -14.06
C GLY A 265 21.14 -19.65 -14.07
N HIS A 266 21.42 -20.26 -12.94
CA HIS A 266 21.49 -21.70 -12.76
C HIS A 266 20.14 -22.22 -12.26
N LEU A 267 19.64 -23.26 -12.93
CA LEU A 267 18.41 -23.94 -12.53
C LEU A 267 18.77 -25.08 -11.59
N ASP A 268 18.33 -24.98 -10.35
CA ASP A 268 18.48 -26.04 -9.35
C ASP A 268 17.11 -26.72 -9.15
N GLU A 269 17.07 -28.06 -9.29
CA GLU A 269 15.83 -28.81 -9.19
C GLU A 269 15.78 -29.58 -7.86
N GLU A 270 14.80 -29.25 -7.03
CA GLU A 270 14.50 -29.96 -5.79
C GLU A 270 13.23 -30.80 -5.89
N PRO A 271 13.25 -32.08 -5.45
CA PRO A 271 12.06 -32.90 -5.40
C PRO A 271 11.09 -32.35 -4.34
N LEU A 272 9.83 -32.13 -4.74
CA LEU A 272 8.81 -31.57 -3.88
C LEU A 272 7.95 -32.69 -3.27
N PRO A 273 8.02 -32.95 -1.95
CA PRO A 273 7.22 -33.95 -1.25
C PRO A 273 5.77 -33.45 -1.01
N LEU A 274 5.07 -33.12 -2.09
CA LEU A 274 3.79 -32.41 -2.02
C LEU A 274 2.72 -33.13 -1.18
N ARG A 275 2.68 -34.48 -1.22
CA ARG A 275 1.72 -35.25 -0.41
C ARG A 275 1.98 -35.17 1.09
N GLU A 276 3.24 -35.16 1.43
CA GLU A 276 3.72 -35.06 2.81
C GLU A 276 3.44 -33.63 3.35
N ILE A 277 3.61 -32.62 2.53
CA ILE A 277 3.26 -31.22 2.84
C ILE A 277 1.73 -31.07 3.02
N GLU A 278 0.93 -31.62 2.09
CA GLU A 278 -0.55 -31.60 2.18
C GLU A 278 -1.09 -32.27 3.45
N LYS A 279 -0.39 -33.28 3.97
CA LYS A 279 -0.76 -33.98 5.21
C LYS A 279 -0.19 -33.31 6.48
N GLY A 280 0.69 -32.32 6.33
CA GLY A 280 1.43 -31.71 7.43
C GLY A 280 2.56 -32.57 7.98
N GLU A 281 3.00 -33.59 7.22
CA GLU A 281 4.12 -34.50 7.55
C GLU A 281 5.49 -33.87 7.14
N ALA A 282 5.48 -32.89 6.24
CA ALA A 282 6.63 -32.08 5.84
C ALA A 282 6.30 -30.58 5.93
N PRO A 283 7.30 -29.72 6.14
CA PRO A 283 7.10 -28.28 6.18
C PRO A 283 6.66 -27.74 4.81
N ASP A 284 5.77 -26.74 4.81
CA ASP A 284 5.39 -26.01 3.59
C ASP A 284 6.45 -24.94 3.32
N GLU A 285 7.22 -25.11 2.26
CA GLU A 285 8.38 -24.27 1.94
C GLU A 285 7.95 -22.94 1.30
N PHE A 286 8.73 -21.90 1.58
CA PHE A 286 8.58 -20.60 0.93
C PHE A 286 9.29 -20.58 -0.42
N LEU A 287 8.59 -20.06 -1.41
CA LEU A 287 9.09 -19.84 -2.75
C LEU A 287 9.76 -18.49 -2.87
N HIS A 288 10.75 -18.39 -3.75
CA HIS A 288 11.38 -17.14 -4.15
C HIS A 288 10.80 -16.64 -5.47
N ALA A 289 11.06 -15.38 -5.78
CA ALA A 289 10.70 -14.83 -7.09
C ALA A 289 11.40 -15.63 -8.20
N ASP A 290 10.67 -15.86 -9.28
CA ASP A 290 11.08 -16.65 -10.46
C ASP A 290 11.24 -18.17 -10.24
N ASP A 291 10.83 -18.68 -9.08
CA ASP A 291 10.74 -20.14 -8.87
C ASP A 291 9.65 -20.76 -9.75
N VAL A 292 9.89 -22.00 -10.17
CA VAL A 292 8.95 -22.77 -10.99
C VAL A 292 8.56 -24.05 -10.27
N ILE A 293 7.28 -24.21 -9.94
CA ILE A 293 6.70 -25.50 -9.51
C ILE A 293 6.30 -26.27 -10.75
N TYR A 294 6.85 -27.45 -10.93
CA TYR A 294 6.52 -28.33 -12.04
C TYR A 294 5.89 -29.65 -11.56
N ILE A 295 4.67 -29.91 -12.00
CA ILE A 295 3.91 -31.12 -11.65
C ILE A 295 3.63 -31.92 -12.93
N PRO A 296 4.37 -33.02 -13.20
CA PRO A 296 4.21 -33.78 -14.44
C PRO A 296 2.88 -34.56 -14.47
N PHE A 297 2.34 -34.73 -15.66
CA PHE A 297 1.14 -35.55 -15.90
C PHE A 297 1.46 -37.04 -16.04
N SER A 298 0.46 -37.90 -15.84
CA SER A 298 0.57 -39.33 -15.99
C SER A 298 -0.22 -39.82 -17.19
N LEU A 299 0.47 -40.26 -18.27
CA LEU A 299 -0.16 -40.90 -19.42
C LEU A 299 -0.99 -42.12 -19.05
N ALA A 300 -0.48 -42.97 -18.13
CA ALA A 300 -1.19 -44.17 -17.71
C ALA A 300 -2.53 -43.88 -17.02
N LYS A 301 -2.61 -42.83 -16.15
CA LYS A 301 -3.86 -42.43 -15.52
C LYS A 301 -4.86 -41.84 -16.55
N ASN A 302 -4.37 -41.14 -17.55
CA ASN A 302 -5.21 -40.55 -18.60
C ASN A 302 -5.86 -41.61 -19.49
N ILE A 303 -5.14 -42.68 -19.80
CA ILE A 303 -5.68 -43.84 -20.59
C ILE A 303 -6.79 -44.52 -19.78
N VAL A 304 -6.60 -44.76 -18.47
CA VAL A 304 -7.59 -45.42 -17.63
C VAL A 304 -8.87 -44.59 -17.49
N LEU A 305 -8.77 -43.27 -17.35
CA LEU A 305 -9.93 -42.37 -17.27
C LEU A 305 -10.64 -42.25 -18.64
N GLY A 306 -9.89 -42.25 -19.75
CA GLY A 306 -10.43 -42.24 -21.11
C GLY A 306 -11.18 -43.53 -21.43
N THR A 307 -10.65 -44.71 -21.04
CA THR A 307 -11.30 -46.00 -21.27
C THR A 307 -12.55 -46.23 -20.43
N SER A 308 -12.62 -45.68 -19.20
CA SER A 308 -13.82 -45.75 -18.36
C SER A 308 -15.02 -45.02 -18.96
N ALA A 309 -14.79 -43.89 -19.64
CA ALA A 309 -15.85 -43.15 -20.34
C ALA A 309 -16.34 -43.91 -21.59
N ILE A 310 -15.46 -44.63 -22.31
CA ILE A 310 -15.80 -45.44 -23.47
C ILE A 310 -16.58 -46.69 -23.03
N VAL A 311 -16.19 -47.35 -21.95
CA VAL A 311 -16.90 -48.52 -21.41
C VAL A 311 -18.29 -48.15 -20.91
N ALA A 312 -18.46 -46.99 -20.25
CA ALA A 312 -19.77 -46.52 -19.80
C ALA A 312 -20.73 -46.21 -20.99
N SER A 313 -20.21 -45.68 -22.09
CA SER A 313 -21.00 -45.41 -23.28
C SER A 313 -21.34 -46.68 -24.07
N ALA A 314 -20.46 -47.69 -24.06
CA ALA A 314 -20.70 -48.97 -24.71
C ALA A 314 -21.76 -49.83 -23.96
N SER A 315 -21.76 -49.80 -22.65
CA SER A 315 -22.78 -50.52 -21.83
C SER A 315 -24.18 -49.92 -21.97
N SER A 316 -24.30 -48.59 -22.14
CA SER A 316 -25.60 -47.97 -22.40
C SER A 316 -26.15 -48.25 -23.81
N ALA A 317 -25.27 -48.45 -24.82
CA ALA A 317 -25.66 -48.83 -26.19
C ALA A 317 -26.16 -50.28 -26.27
N LEU A 318 -25.60 -51.20 -25.47
CA LEU A 318 -26.05 -52.59 -25.42
C LEU A 318 -27.42 -52.78 -24.74
N ILE A 319 -27.82 -51.90 -23.82
CA ILE A 319 -29.15 -51.92 -23.19
C ILE A 319 -30.24 -51.45 -24.17
N TYR A 320 -29.90 -50.59 -25.13
CA TYR A 320 -30.86 -50.10 -26.13
C TYR A 320 -30.99 -51.02 -27.37
N ALA A 321 -30.02 -51.86 -27.63
CA ALA A 321 -30.05 -52.78 -28.78
C ALA A 321 -30.72 -54.16 -28.51
N GLY A 322 -31.14 -54.41 -27.27
CA GLY A 322 -31.76 -55.63 -26.81
C GLY A 322 -33.28 -55.57 -26.55
N ARG A 323 -33.97 -54.57 -27.19
CA ARG A 323 -35.44 -54.50 -27.18
C ARG A 323 -36.02 -54.62 -28.59
#